data_a0fac894b727f02bd8ea0637fac78c07
#
_entry.id   a0fac894b727f02bd8ea0637fac78c07
#
_cell.length_a   1.000
_cell.length_b   1.000
_cell.length_c   1.000
_cell.angle_alpha   90.00
_cell.angle_beta   90.00
_cell.angle_gamma   90.00
#
_symmetry.space_group_name_H-M   'P 1'
#
loop_
_entity.id
_entity.type
_entity.pdbx_description
1 polymer ?
#
loop_
_entity_poly.entity_id
_entity_poly.type
_entity_poly.pdbx_seq_one_letter_code
_entity_poly.pdbx_strand_id
1 'polypeptide(L)'
;MIQTKIATALIIACLSSGFVSPVHAQASQAAKRAFDIPEWKSADGSANLRLRMRAVHDFYHITTDFDGSAPDIDIATDNLRALRIGIDGQLSPKVRMRADANLVNSQVNWADVYLGYIGDRVELYVGQSNLSSPLETVSRSFTGLLPERSLINFALGQNLRNLGAVARVKGEDWQVVGGIFHGNINAGDVFGSDALRYAQIRATHAPRNKERDILHYGINLRVRDVQDGALLRYATRPAATNFGPRVLDSGAIASQDMVFGFEGGVVKGSLVVTAEHNMLWADTPAGSTSLQGSYIEAGYFLTGESRRYRASTGVLSQVRPMRSVQEGGLGAIALVARYDRLDQSDPRLGVHAGNVNALTLGVSWVPIEHVTFRVAASESRYTGALPAQNGVAHVIMSRAQLAF
;
A
#
# COMPACT_ATOMS: atom_id res chain seq x y z
N MET A 1 -27.53 23.36 1.11
CA MET A 1 -28.15 23.00 -0.16
C MET A 1 -27.29 23.35 -1.40
N ILE A 2 -26.03 23.75 -1.24
CA ILE A 2 -25.09 24.10 -2.33
C ILE A 2 -24.00 23.02 -2.51
N GLN A 3 -23.76 22.18 -1.52
CA GLN A 3 -22.67 21.18 -1.52
C GLN A 3 -22.90 19.94 -2.42
N THR A 4 -24.14 19.65 -2.79
CA THR A 4 -24.45 18.46 -3.61
C THR A 4 -24.21 18.66 -5.12
N LYS A 5 -23.98 19.88 -5.57
CA LYS A 5 -23.78 20.20 -6.99
C LYS A 5 -22.33 20.12 -7.49
N ILE A 6 -21.36 20.11 -6.60
CA ILE A 6 -19.93 20.09 -6.98
C ILE A 6 -19.44 18.66 -7.29
N ALA A 7 -19.97 17.66 -6.60
CA ALA A 7 -19.58 16.26 -6.85
C ALA A 7 -20.03 15.73 -8.23
N THR A 8 -21.15 16.23 -8.76
CA THR A 8 -21.67 15.82 -10.06
C THR A 8 -20.95 16.47 -11.24
N ALA A 9 -20.36 17.65 -11.05
CA ALA A 9 -19.69 18.40 -12.13
C ALA A 9 -18.30 17.85 -12.46
N LEU A 10 -17.58 17.26 -11.49
CA LEU A 10 -16.21 16.74 -11.73
C LEU A 10 -16.18 15.41 -12.50
N ILE A 11 -17.24 14.60 -12.39
CA ILE A 11 -17.34 13.31 -13.11
C ILE A 11 -17.65 13.52 -14.60
N ILE A 12 -18.34 14.60 -14.95
CA ILE A 12 -18.76 14.89 -16.34
C ILE A 12 -17.63 15.55 -17.14
N ALA A 13 -16.73 16.30 -16.51
CA ALA A 13 -15.64 17.01 -17.20
C ALA A 13 -14.55 16.08 -17.77
N CYS A 14 -14.41 14.85 -17.28
CA CYS A 14 -13.45 13.88 -17.83
C CYS A 14 -13.96 13.09 -19.04
N LEU A 15 -15.24 13.20 -19.40
CA LEU A 15 -15.86 12.43 -20.49
C LEU A 15 -16.10 13.21 -21.79
N SER A 16 -15.81 14.52 -21.83
CA SER A 16 -16.23 15.38 -22.94
C SER A 16 -15.11 15.90 -23.85
N SER A 17 -13.90 15.37 -23.83
CA SER A 17 -12.84 15.83 -24.75
C SER A 17 -12.29 14.70 -25.61
N GLY A 18 -12.70 14.71 -26.90
CA GLY A 18 -11.84 14.27 -27.99
C GLY A 18 -12.26 13.08 -28.82
N PHE A 19 -13.13 13.31 -29.77
CA PHE A 19 -13.11 12.53 -31.02
C PHE A 19 -11.84 12.89 -31.78
N VAL A 20 -10.90 11.97 -31.90
CA VAL A 20 -9.73 12.08 -32.78
C VAL A 20 -9.85 11.04 -33.88
N SER A 21 -9.78 11.50 -35.11
CA SER A 21 -9.87 10.74 -36.36
C SER A 21 -8.73 9.72 -36.55
N PRO A 22 -8.93 8.64 -37.33
CA PRO A 22 -8.00 7.53 -37.40
C PRO A 22 -6.85 7.75 -38.38
N VAL A 23 -5.68 8.13 -37.85
CA VAL A 23 -4.40 8.06 -38.58
C VAL A 23 -3.46 7.24 -37.71
N HIS A 24 -3.44 5.92 -37.78
CA HIS A 24 -2.62 5.22 -36.74
C HIS A 24 -2.21 3.77 -37.00
N ALA A 25 -1.99 3.31 -38.19
CA ALA A 25 -1.41 1.96 -38.41
C ALA A 25 0.12 1.90 -38.20
N GLN A 26 0.84 3.01 -38.30
CA GLN A 26 2.31 3.02 -38.15
C GLN A 26 2.83 3.46 -36.77
N ALA A 27 2.00 4.10 -35.94
CA ALA A 27 2.42 4.58 -34.62
C ALA A 27 2.56 3.45 -33.58
N SER A 28 1.92 2.29 -33.77
CA SER A 28 1.86 1.23 -32.75
C SER A 28 3.20 0.49 -32.52
N GLN A 29 4.05 0.38 -33.58
CA GLN A 29 5.37 -0.27 -33.42
C GLN A 29 6.43 0.67 -32.84
N ALA A 30 6.36 1.96 -33.13
CA ALA A 30 7.28 2.95 -32.56
C ALA A 30 6.96 3.23 -31.08
N ALA A 31 5.67 3.27 -30.72
CA ALA A 31 5.25 3.46 -29.32
C ALA A 31 5.61 2.26 -28.41
N LYS A 32 5.61 1.03 -28.92
CA LYS A 32 6.10 -0.14 -28.15
C LYS A 32 7.59 -0.04 -27.79
N ARG A 33 8.40 0.65 -28.61
CA ARG A 33 9.84 0.86 -28.35
C ARG A 33 10.13 2.00 -27.39
N ALA A 34 9.21 2.96 -27.22
CA ALA A 34 9.41 4.13 -26.37
C ALA A 34 9.41 3.80 -24.86
N PHE A 35 8.93 2.61 -24.46
CA PHE A 35 8.87 2.14 -23.07
C PHE A 35 9.65 0.84 -22.84
N ASP A 36 10.61 0.50 -23.69
CA ASP A 36 11.53 -0.61 -23.41
C ASP A 36 12.39 -0.24 -22.20
N ILE A 37 12.18 -0.96 -21.12
CA ILE A 37 12.90 -0.75 -19.87
C ILE A 37 14.34 -1.22 -20.08
N PRO A 38 15.37 -0.38 -19.81
CA PRO A 38 16.77 -0.79 -19.94
C PRO A 38 17.06 -2.04 -19.11
N GLU A 39 17.49 -3.08 -19.77
CA GLU A 39 17.92 -4.34 -19.17
C GLU A 39 19.33 -4.67 -19.65
N TRP A 40 20.24 -4.91 -18.73
CA TRP A 40 21.55 -5.47 -19.02
C TRP A 40 21.50 -6.99 -18.82
N LYS A 41 22.13 -7.73 -19.72
CA LYS A 41 22.31 -9.19 -19.63
C LYS A 41 23.78 -9.55 -19.82
N SER A 42 24.26 -10.52 -19.04
CA SER A 42 25.58 -11.12 -19.29
C SER A 42 25.57 -11.89 -20.62
N ALA A 43 26.75 -12.07 -21.21
CA ALA A 43 26.90 -12.75 -22.50
C ALA A 43 26.40 -14.20 -22.47
N ASP A 44 26.53 -14.88 -21.35
CA ASP A 44 26.05 -16.24 -21.11
C ASP A 44 24.58 -16.32 -20.64
N GLY A 45 23.90 -15.16 -20.46
CA GLY A 45 22.52 -15.07 -19.99
C GLY A 45 22.31 -15.44 -18.52
N SER A 46 23.38 -15.74 -17.76
CA SER A 46 23.28 -16.16 -16.36
C SER A 46 22.93 -15.02 -15.40
N ALA A 47 23.21 -13.79 -15.78
CA ALA A 47 22.90 -12.58 -15.00
C ALA A 47 22.06 -11.60 -15.82
N ASN A 48 21.15 -10.90 -15.15
CA ASN A 48 20.40 -9.78 -15.73
C ASN A 48 20.14 -8.71 -14.68
N LEU A 49 20.18 -7.46 -15.08
CA LEU A 49 19.83 -6.32 -14.25
C LEU A 49 18.89 -5.39 -15.04
N ARG A 50 17.78 -5.03 -14.46
CA ARG A 50 16.76 -4.18 -15.05
C ARG A 50 16.61 -2.89 -14.26
N LEU A 51 16.56 -1.77 -14.97
CA LEU A 51 16.22 -0.49 -14.40
C LEU A 51 14.78 -0.52 -13.87
N ARG A 52 14.54 0.17 -12.78
CA ARG A 52 13.23 0.39 -12.17
C ARG A 52 13.04 1.87 -11.97
N MET A 53 11.85 2.34 -12.26
CA MET A 53 11.47 3.72 -11.98
C MET A 53 10.04 3.77 -11.44
N ARG A 54 9.78 4.72 -10.55
CA ARG A 54 8.44 5.06 -10.10
C ARG A 54 8.36 6.54 -9.78
N ALA A 55 7.47 7.24 -10.49
CA ALA A 55 7.08 8.60 -10.16
C ALA A 55 5.60 8.59 -9.73
N VAL A 56 5.29 9.24 -8.63
CA VAL A 56 3.92 9.32 -8.07
C VAL A 56 3.68 10.75 -7.62
N HIS A 57 2.65 11.37 -8.18
CA HIS A 57 2.18 12.68 -7.77
C HIS A 57 0.75 12.57 -7.25
N ASP A 58 0.50 13.14 -6.08
CA ASP A 58 -0.78 13.08 -5.37
C ASP A 58 -1.34 14.48 -5.16
N PHE A 59 -2.67 14.60 -5.28
CA PHE A 59 -3.46 15.74 -4.83
C PHE A 59 -4.44 15.31 -3.76
N TYR A 60 -4.63 16.15 -2.74
CA TYR A 60 -5.59 15.96 -1.67
C TYR A 60 -6.36 17.25 -1.43
N HIS A 61 -7.66 17.09 -1.18
CA HIS A 61 -8.49 18.10 -0.57
C HIS A 61 -9.13 17.47 0.68
N ILE A 62 -8.81 17.99 1.86
CA ILE A 62 -9.20 17.47 3.15
C ILE A 62 -10.03 18.53 3.86
N THR A 63 -11.27 18.18 4.20
CA THR A 63 -12.13 18.99 5.04
C THR A 63 -12.51 18.22 6.29
N THR A 64 -12.62 18.93 7.43
CA THR A 64 -13.03 18.31 8.69
C THR A 64 -14.13 19.15 9.32
N ASP A 65 -15.03 18.46 10.03
CA ASP A 65 -16.08 19.01 10.85
C ASP A 65 -16.08 18.22 12.17
N PHE A 66 -15.39 18.76 13.18
CA PHE A 66 -15.20 18.14 14.49
C PHE A 66 -15.91 18.95 15.57
N ASP A 67 -16.46 18.25 16.56
CA ASP A 67 -17.07 18.85 17.74
C ASP A 67 -16.00 19.61 18.55
N GLY A 68 -16.40 20.69 19.22
CA GLY A 68 -15.55 21.45 20.11
C GLY A 68 -14.92 22.70 19.49
N SER A 69 -13.86 23.23 20.14
CA SER A 69 -13.23 24.51 19.78
C SER A 69 -12.08 24.38 18.77
N ALA A 70 -11.77 23.19 18.29
CA ALA A 70 -10.77 23.03 17.23
C ALA A 70 -11.31 23.66 15.93
N PRO A 71 -10.53 24.49 15.22
CA PRO A 71 -10.97 25.04 13.96
C PRO A 71 -11.14 23.90 12.92
N ASP A 72 -12.20 23.99 12.13
CA ASP A 72 -12.35 23.14 10.95
C ASP A 72 -11.18 23.33 10.01
N ILE A 73 -10.80 22.24 9.39
CA ILE A 73 -9.68 22.22 8.44
C ILE A 73 -10.26 22.15 7.04
N ASP A 74 -9.75 23.01 6.17
CA ASP A 74 -9.95 22.98 4.73
C ASP A 74 -8.58 23.13 4.07
N ILE A 75 -7.98 22.02 3.65
CA ILE A 75 -6.63 21.95 3.08
C ILE A 75 -6.68 21.35 1.69
N ALA A 76 -6.29 22.15 0.69
CA ALA A 76 -5.95 21.65 -0.64
C ALA A 76 -4.43 21.61 -0.77
N THR A 77 -3.86 20.45 -1.10
CA THR A 77 -2.40 20.27 -1.21
C THR A 77 -2.05 19.20 -2.24
N ASP A 78 -0.84 19.26 -2.73
CA ASP A 78 -0.27 18.26 -3.60
C ASP A 78 1.16 17.90 -3.15
N ASN A 79 1.65 16.77 -3.60
CA ASN A 79 3.04 16.39 -3.39
C ASN A 79 3.56 15.37 -4.41
N LEU A 80 4.85 15.44 -4.66
CA LEU A 80 5.60 14.36 -5.29
C LEU A 80 5.85 13.28 -4.23
N ARG A 81 4.93 12.29 -4.13
CA ARG A 81 4.98 11.23 -3.12
C ARG A 81 6.16 10.29 -3.28
N ALA A 82 6.54 10.02 -4.51
CA ALA A 82 7.69 9.19 -4.81
C ALA A 82 8.31 9.58 -6.15
N LEU A 83 9.61 9.70 -6.13
CA LEU A 83 10.47 9.63 -7.30
C LEU A 83 11.52 8.56 -7.00
N ARG A 84 11.22 7.31 -7.37
CA ARG A 84 12.07 6.17 -7.03
C ARG A 84 12.80 5.67 -8.25
N ILE A 85 14.11 5.45 -8.10
CA ILE A 85 14.97 4.85 -9.09
C ILE A 85 15.67 3.66 -8.44
N GLY A 86 15.89 2.60 -9.19
CA GLY A 86 16.54 1.42 -8.66
C GLY A 86 16.87 0.40 -9.72
N ILE A 87 17.47 -0.68 -9.27
CA ILE A 87 17.81 -1.86 -10.07
C ILE A 87 17.26 -3.11 -9.38
N ASP A 88 16.83 -4.06 -10.19
CA ASP A 88 16.34 -5.38 -9.74
C ASP A 88 16.78 -6.43 -10.76
N GLY A 89 17.30 -7.54 -10.33
CA GLY A 89 17.65 -8.62 -11.23
C GLY A 89 18.40 -9.76 -10.56
N GLN A 90 18.98 -10.63 -11.39
CA GLN A 90 19.77 -11.77 -10.98
C GLN A 90 21.25 -11.51 -11.28
N LEU A 91 22.12 -11.72 -10.29
CA LEU A 91 23.57 -11.72 -10.44
C LEU A 91 24.09 -13.09 -10.87
N SER A 92 23.30 -14.14 -10.61
CA SER A 92 23.50 -15.51 -11.07
C SER A 92 22.15 -16.25 -11.01
N PRO A 93 22.04 -17.49 -11.54
CA PRO A 93 20.79 -18.25 -11.49
C PRO A 93 20.15 -18.39 -10.11
N LYS A 94 20.94 -18.30 -9.04
CA LYS A 94 20.48 -18.44 -7.65
C LYS A 94 20.66 -17.20 -6.79
N VAL A 95 21.22 -16.11 -7.32
CA VAL A 95 21.47 -14.88 -6.55
C VAL A 95 20.72 -13.72 -7.18
N ARG A 96 19.80 -13.14 -6.43
CA ARG A 96 19.05 -11.95 -6.80
C ARG A 96 19.51 -10.75 -6.00
N MET A 97 19.49 -9.58 -6.62
CA MET A 97 19.68 -8.31 -5.95
C MET A 97 18.56 -7.33 -6.24
N ARG A 98 18.39 -6.40 -5.32
CA ARG A 98 17.55 -5.22 -5.51
C ARG A 98 18.12 -4.06 -4.73
N ALA A 99 18.09 -2.87 -5.35
CA ALA A 99 18.41 -1.61 -4.69
C ALA A 99 17.50 -0.52 -5.27
N ASP A 100 16.63 0.06 -4.42
CA ASP A 100 15.71 1.14 -4.78
C ASP A 100 15.97 2.34 -3.86
N ALA A 101 16.18 3.53 -4.43
CA ALA A 101 16.28 4.81 -3.72
C ALA A 101 15.09 5.71 -4.07
N ASN A 102 14.51 6.37 -3.10
CA ASN A 102 13.45 7.37 -3.24
C ASN A 102 14.05 8.77 -3.09
N LEU A 103 13.87 9.60 -4.13
CA LEU A 103 14.48 10.93 -4.27
C LEU A 103 13.39 12.00 -4.14
N VAL A 104 12.91 12.23 -2.92
CA VAL A 104 11.89 13.25 -2.64
C VAL A 104 12.35 14.15 -1.49
N ASN A 105 11.86 15.40 -1.46
CA ASN A 105 12.18 16.39 -0.41
C ASN A 105 13.69 16.63 -0.24
N SER A 106 14.44 16.63 -1.35
CA SER A 106 15.91 16.81 -1.35
C SER A 106 16.67 15.77 -0.52
N GLN A 107 16.07 14.62 -0.28
CA GLN A 107 16.66 13.51 0.47
C GLN A 107 16.71 12.23 -0.37
N VAL A 108 17.72 11.42 -0.11
CA VAL A 108 17.84 10.07 -0.65
C VAL A 108 17.42 9.08 0.45
N ASN A 109 16.27 8.46 0.28
CA ASN A 109 15.77 7.45 1.20
C ASN A 109 15.78 6.07 0.53
N TRP A 110 16.58 5.17 1.07
CA TRP A 110 16.67 3.80 0.60
C TRP A 110 15.37 3.05 0.93
N ALA A 111 14.80 2.39 -0.07
CA ALA A 111 13.60 1.57 0.10
C ALA A 111 13.99 0.09 0.25
N ASP A 112 13.85 -0.70 -0.81
CA ASP A 112 14.27 -2.09 -0.78
C ASP A 112 15.74 -2.16 -1.21
N VAL A 113 16.63 -2.67 -0.33
CA VAL A 113 18.05 -2.91 -0.62
C VAL A 113 18.42 -4.25 -0.04
N TYR A 114 18.51 -5.28 -0.88
CA TYR A 114 18.80 -6.63 -0.41
C TYR A 114 19.50 -7.50 -1.45
N LEU A 115 20.19 -8.52 -0.95
CA LEU A 115 20.62 -9.70 -1.69
C LEU A 115 19.76 -10.89 -1.27
N GLY A 116 19.47 -11.78 -2.23
CA GLY A 116 18.68 -12.98 -1.99
C GLY A 116 19.26 -14.20 -2.66
N TYR A 117 19.27 -15.32 -1.94
CA TYR A 117 19.45 -16.65 -2.51
C TYR A 117 18.08 -17.20 -2.92
N ILE A 118 17.95 -17.66 -4.16
CA ILE A 118 16.71 -18.16 -4.75
C ILE A 118 16.89 -19.65 -5.08
N GLY A 119 16.42 -20.48 -4.17
CA GLY A 119 16.30 -21.93 -4.40
C GLY A 119 14.89 -22.30 -4.88
N ASP A 120 14.68 -23.56 -5.20
CA ASP A 120 13.41 -24.08 -5.74
C ASP A 120 12.26 -23.89 -4.74
N ARG A 121 12.46 -24.30 -3.50
CA ARG A 121 11.48 -24.19 -2.41
C ARG A 121 11.87 -23.21 -1.33
N VAL A 122 13.14 -22.86 -1.20
CA VAL A 122 13.66 -22.00 -0.13
C VAL A 122 14.31 -20.78 -0.75
N GLU A 123 13.93 -19.61 -0.25
CA GLU A 123 14.57 -18.34 -0.58
C GLU A 123 15.06 -17.68 0.71
N LEU A 124 16.27 -17.11 0.68
CA LEU A 124 16.86 -16.38 1.80
C LEU A 124 17.21 -14.97 1.34
N TYR A 125 16.94 -13.96 2.16
CA TYR A 125 17.22 -12.57 1.84
C TYR A 125 17.91 -11.89 3.02
N VAL A 126 18.90 -11.05 2.73
CA VAL A 126 19.57 -10.21 3.72
C VAL A 126 19.61 -8.78 3.20
N GLY A 127 19.24 -7.83 4.05
CA GLY A 127 19.18 -6.40 3.74
C GLY A 127 17.86 -5.77 4.14
N GLN A 128 17.58 -4.58 3.63
CA GLN A 128 16.36 -3.84 3.93
C GLN A 128 15.20 -4.24 3.03
N SER A 129 14.12 -4.71 3.62
CA SER A 129 12.94 -5.17 2.86
C SER A 129 11.65 -5.17 3.69
N ASN A 130 10.51 -5.43 3.02
CA ASN A 130 9.21 -5.70 3.65
C ASN A 130 8.59 -7.02 3.15
N LEU A 131 9.41 -8.01 2.87
CA LEU A 131 9.00 -9.26 2.20
C LEU A 131 8.07 -10.14 3.04
N SER A 132 8.06 -10.00 4.37
CA SER A 132 7.21 -10.76 5.31
C SER A 132 5.93 -10.01 5.72
N SER A 133 5.67 -8.83 5.17
CA SER A 133 4.50 -8.00 5.52
C SER A 133 3.17 -8.62 5.05
N PRO A 134 2.02 -8.22 5.66
CA PRO A 134 0.68 -8.62 5.25
C PRO A 134 0.32 -8.24 3.80
N LEU A 135 -0.80 -8.77 3.30
CA LEU A 135 -1.22 -8.72 1.89
C LEU A 135 -1.19 -7.31 1.28
N GLU A 136 -1.82 -6.33 1.91
CA GLU A 136 -1.87 -4.97 1.35
C GLU A 136 -0.48 -4.32 1.31
N THR A 137 0.33 -4.55 2.33
CA THR A 137 1.68 -3.98 2.41
C THR A 137 2.62 -4.61 1.38
N VAL A 138 2.68 -5.94 1.33
CA VAL A 138 3.57 -6.67 0.41
C VAL A 138 3.13 -6.52 -1.04
N SER A 139 1.83 -6.32 -1.31
CA SER A 139 1.28 -6.10 -2.66
C SER A 139 1.67 -4.75 -3.25
N ARG A 140 2.46 -3.93 -2.53
CA ARG A 140 3.02 -2.65 -2.96
C ARG A 140 1.97 -1.55 -3.20
N SER A 141 2.19 -0.36 -2.69
CA SER A 141 1.27 0.78 -2.81
C SER A 141 0.93 1.18 -4.25
N PHE A 142 1.83 0.92 -5.20
CA PHE A 142 1.59 1.29 -6.59
C PHE A 142 0.74 0.27 -7.38
N THR A 143 0.48 -0.90 -6.82
CA THR A 143 -0.41 -1.91 -7.41
C THR A 143 -1.82 -1.88 -6.82
N GLY A 144 -2.06 -1.13 -5.74
CA GLY A 144 -3.38 -0.93 -5.15
C GLY A 144 -4.37 -0.33 -6.14
N LEU A 145 -5.66 -0.42 -5.87
CA LEU A 145 -6.71 0.16 -6.71
C LEU A 145 -7.12 1.56 -6.23
N LEU A 146 -6.95 1.87 -4.94
CA LEU A 146 -7.12 3.20 -4.37
C LEU A 146 -5.78 3.94 -4.22
N PRO A 147 -5.78 5.29 -4.13
CA PRO A 147 -4.57 6.07 -3.91
C PRO A 147 -3.86 5.71 -2.61
N GLU A 148 -4.60 5.56 -1.51
CA GLU A 148 -4.06 5.25 -0.19
C GLU A 148 -4.38 3.83 0.26
N ARG A 149 -3.54 3.32 1.16
CA ARG A 149 -3.76 2.07 1.87
C ARG A 149 -4.86 2.21 2.93
N SER A 150 -5.29 1.09 3.47
CA SER A 150 -6.22 1.01 4.58
C SER A 150 -5.70 1.71 5.84
N LEU A 151 -6.60 2.14 6.71
CA LEU A 151 -6.27 2.77 7.99
C LEU A 151 -5.42 1.86 8.88
N ILE A 152 -5.69 0.56 8.90
CA ILE A 152 -4.95 -0.40 9.72
C ILE A 152 -3.49 -0.50 9.34
N ASN A 153 -3.18 -0.38 8.06
CA ASN A 153 -1.82 -0.44 7.55
C ASN A 153 -0.95 0.70 8.08
N PHE A 154 -1.56 1.86 8.26
CA PHE A 154 -0.92 3.05 8.79
C PHE A 154 -0.92 3.05 10.32
N ALA A 155 -2.09 2.88 10.95
CA ALA A 155 -2.27 3.01 12.39
C ALA A 155 -1.52 1.94 13.20
N LEU A 156 -1.51 0.68 12.72
CA LEU A 156 -0.89 -0.43 13.44
C LEU A 156 0.57 -0.69 13.02
N GLY A 157 1.18 0.25 12.28
CA GLY A 157 2.59 0.18 11.90
C GLY A 157 2.95 -1.02 11.03
N GLN A 158 2.08 -1.42 10.09
CA GLN A 158 2.33 -2.59 9.23
C GLN A 158 3.29 -2.29 8.06
N ASN A 159 3.51 -1.02 7.75
CA ASN A 159 4.34 -0.62 6.61
C ASN A 159 5.80 -0.41 7.02
N LEU A 160 6.44 -1.46 7.48
CA LEU A 160 7.84 -1.43 7.92
C LEU A 160 8.80 -1.88 6.81
N ARG A 161 9.94 -1.19 6.73
CA ARG A 161 11.11 -1.57 5.92
C ARG A 161 12.35 -1.40 6.79
N ASN A 162 12.93 -2.52 7.19
CA ASN A 162 14.07 -2.52 8.08
C ASN A 162 15.14 -3.48 7.58
N LEU A 163 16.37 -3.30 8.07
CA LEU A 163 17.46 -4.22 7.87
C LEU A 163 17.16 -5.55 8.58
N GLY A 164 17.44 -6.66 7.92
CA GLY A 164 17.19 -7.96 8.52
C GLY A 164 17.51 -9.12 7.62
N ALA A 165 17.19 -10.30 8.13
CA ALA A 165 17.27 -11.56 7.41
C ALA A 165 15.85 -12.15 7.28
N VAL A 166 15.51 -12.60 6.07
CA VAL A 166 14.19 -13.16 5.74
C VAL A 166 14.39 -14.52 5.09
N ALA A 167 13.62 -15.51 5.57
CA ALA A 167 13.54 -16.82 4.94
C ALA A 167 12.11 -17.04 4.42
N ARG A 168 11.97 -17.61 3.23
CA ARG A 168 10.71 -18.05 2.64
C ARG A 168 10.80 -19.50 2.24
N VAL A 169 9.79 -20.25 2.63
CA VAL A 169 9.53 -21.60 2.12
C VAL A 169 8.23 -21.54 1.32
N LYS A 170 8.22 -22.12 0.11
CA LYS A 170 7.09 -22.02 -0.81
C LYS A 170 6.77 -23.33 -1.48
N GLY A 171 5.49 -23.54 -1.76
CA GLY A 171 4.96 -24.57 -2.67
C GLY A 171 4.34 -23.90 -3.91
N GLU A 172 3.48 -24.65 -4.59
CA GLU A 172 2.78 -24.16 -5.78
C GLU A 172 1.69 -23.15 -5.42
N ASP A 173 0.96 -23.40 -4.33
CA ASP A 173 -0.21 -22.65 -3.89
C ASP A 173 -0.09 -22.08 -2.46
N TRP A 174 1.06 -22.21 -1.82
CA TRP A 174 1.30 -21.72 -0.46
C TRP A 174 2.71 -21.17 -0.26
N GLN A 175 2.87 -20.36 0.77
CA GLN A 175 4.16 -19.96 1.31
C GLN A 175 4.10 -19.74 2.81
N VAL A 176 5.26 -19.87 3.44
CA VAL A 176 5.57 -19.33 4.77
C VAL A 176 6.80 -18.44 4.62
N VAL A 177 6.72 -17.20 5.04
CA VAL A 177 7.82 -16.24 5.01
C VAL A 177 7.95 -15.59 6.37
N GLY A 178 9.16 -15.57 6.92
CA GLY A 178 9.46 -14.94 8.20
C GLY A 178 10.79 -14.24 8.18
N GLY A 179 10.97 -13.28 9.07
CA GLY A 179 12.19 -12.52 9.19
C GLY A 179 12.39 -11.92 10.57
N ILE A 180 13.63 -11.61 10.86
CA ILE A 180 14.08 -10.83 12.01
C ILE A 180 14.72 -9.54 11.52
N PHE A 181 14.43 -8.45 12.18
CA PHE A 181 14.79 -7.12 11.71
C PHE A 181 15.30 -6.24 12.83
N HIS A 182 16.22 -5.35 12.48
CA HIS A 182 16.78 -4.35 13.38
C HIS A 182 17.22 -3.13 12.60
N GLY A 183 16.82 -1.93 13.08
CA GLY A 183 17.24 -0.68 12.48
C GLY A 183 16.78 -0.45 11.04
N ASN A 184 17.34 0.60 10.42
CA ASN A 184 17.03 1.02 9.06
C ASN A 184 18.27 1.69 8.47
N ILE A 185 18.52 1.54 7.16
CA ILE A 185 19.65 2.21 6.49
C ILE A 185 19.44 3.71 6.29
N ASN A 186 18.24 4.24 6.55
CA ASN A 186 17.95 5.66 6.53
C ASN A 186 18.07 6.21 7.96
N ALA A 187 19.19 6.81 8.29
CA ALA A 187 19.41 7.40 9.61
C ALA A 187 18.36 8.49 9.91
N GLY A 188 17.80 8.47 11.12
CA GLY A 188 16.92 9.53 11.64
C GLY A 188 15.42 9.38 11.34
N ASP A 189 14.97 8.30 10.72
CA ASP A 189 13.54 8.01 10.56
C ASP A 189 12.96 7.49 11.90
N VAL A 190 11.82 8.05 12.33
CA VAL A 190 11.13 7.66 13.58
C VAL A 190 10.71 6.18 13.59
N PHE A 191 10.45 5.60 12.41
CA PHE A 191 10.23 4.16 12.22
C PHE A 191 11.51 3.38 11.87
N GLY A 192 12.63 4.06 11.73
CA GLY A 192 13.92 3.55 11.32
C GLY A 192 14.99 3.75 12.37
N SER A 193 14.61 4.06 13.63
CA SER A 193 15.60 4.15 14.70
C SER A 193 16.31 2.80 14.86
N ASP A 194 17.59 2.81 15.13
CA ASP A 194 18.37 1.62 15.50
C ASP A 194 17.81 0.94 16.76
N ALA A 195 16.95 1.64 17.49
CA ALA A 195 16.20 1.14 18.63
C ALA A 195 15.12 0.10 18.28
N LEU A 196 14.59 0.08 17.04
CA LEU A 196 13.49 -0.82 16.67
C LEU A 196 13.99 -2.21 16.32
N ARG A 197 13.47 -3.24 17.01
CA ARG A 197 13.66 -4.66 16.71
C ARG A 197 12.33 -5.33 16.52
N TYR A 198 12.22 -6.25 15.57
CA TYR A 198 11.03 -7.06 15.44
C TYR A 198 11.28 -8.38 14.73
N ALA A 199 10.41 -9.34 15.01
CA ALA A 199 10.27 -10.57 14.24
C ALA A 199 8.88 -10.59 13.61
N GLN A 200 8.78 -11.09 12.39
CA GLN A 200 7.51 -11.20 11.68
C GLN A 200 7.47 -12.51 10.89
N ILE A 201 6.32 -13.17 10.90
CA ILE A 201 6.02 -14.33 10.08
C ILE A 201 4.67 -14.17 9.41
N ARG A 202 4.55 -14.64 8.17
CA ARG A 202 3.32 -14.68 7.39
C ARG A 202 3.21 -16.02 6.69
N ALA A 203 2.06 -16.66 6.80
CA ALA A 203 1.73 -17.90 6.08
C ALA A 203 0.51 -17.65 5.20
N THR A 204 0.55 -18.10 3.94
CA THR A 204 -0.54 -17.93 2.97
C THR A 204 -0.78 -19.20 2.18
N HIS A 205 -2.03 -19.40 1.78
CA HIS A 205 -2.46 -20.50 0.92
C HIS A 205 -3.50 -20.00 -0.10
N ALA A 206 -3.41 -20.51 -1.31
CA ALA A 206 -4.31 -20.18 -2.41
C ALA A 206 -4.86 -21.48 -3.05
N PRO A 207 -5.84 -22.16 -2.42
CA PRO A 207 -6.36 -23.45 -2.88
C PRO A 207 -7.02 -23.40 -4.26
N ARG A 208 -7.40 -22.19 -4.70
CA ARG A 208 -7.74 -21.90 -6.08
C ARG A 208 -6.80 -20.83 -6.59
N ASN A 209 -5.99 -21.18 -7.58
CA ASN A 209 -4.96 -20.32 -8.16
C ASN A 209 -4.96 -20.47 -9.69
N LYS A 210 -6.12 -20.24 -10.30
CA LYS A 210 -6.28 -20.17 -11.76
C LYS A 210 -6.29 -18.72 -12.20
N GLU A 211 -5.98 -18.44 -13.44
CA GLU A 211 -5.75 -17.06 -13.96
C GLU A 211 -6.83 -16.05 -13.57
N ARG A 212 -8.09 -16.44 -13.53
CA ARG A 212 -9.25 -15.58 -13.25
C ARG A 212 -10.13 -16.10 -12.11
N ASP A 213 -9.65 -17.07 -11.34
CA ASP A 213 -10.36 -17.68 -10.23
C ASP A 213 -9.35 -17.98 -9.11
N ILE A 214 -9.23 -17.07 -8.18
CA ILE A 214 -8.28 -17.11 -7.08
C ILE A 214 -9.05 -17.05 -5.77
N LEU A 215 -8.70 -17.93 -4.85
CA LEU A 215 -9.05 -17.82 -3.44
C LEU A 215 -7.75 -17.82 -2.65
N HIS A 216 -7.51 -16.75 -1.93
CA HIS A 216 -6.34 -16.54 -1.08
C HIS A 216 -6.78 -16.34 0.36
N TYR A 217 -6.05 -16.90 1.31
CA TYR A 217 -6.12 -16.57 2.72
C TYR A 217 -4.76 -16.73 3.38
N GLY A 218 -4.59 -16.04 4.49
CA GLY A 218 -3.35 -16.09 5.25
C GLY A 218 -3.49 -15.55 6.66
N ILE A 219 -2.42 -15.77 7.41
CA ILE A 219 -2.23 -15.26 8.76
C ILE A 219 -0.87 -14.60 8.87
N ASN A 220 -0.74 -13.66 9.77
CA ASN A 220 0.54 -13.04 10.10
C ASN A 220 0.67 -12.81 11.61
N LEU A 221 1.89 -12.86 12.10
CA LEU A 221 2.26 -12.51 13.46
C LEU A 221 3.50 -11.63 13.42
N ARG A 222 3.49 -10.53 14.17
CA ARG A 222 4.65 -9.66 14.39
C ARG A 222 4.79 -9.41 15.89
N VAL A 223 6.01 -9.50 16.38
CA VAL A 223 6.39 -9.04 17.72
C VAL A 223 7.43 -7.97 17.55
N ARG A 224 7.23 -6.82 18.19
CA ARG A 224 8.08 -5.64 18.06
C ARG A 224 8.49 -5.11 19.43
N ASP A 225 9.73 -4.69 19.53
CA ASP A 225 10.35 -4.14 20.74
C ASP A 225 11.15 -2.89 20.35
N VAL A 226 11.09 -1.85 21.18
CA VAL A 226 11.92 -0.66 21.03
C VAL A 226 12.84 -0.49 22.23
N GLN A 227 14.09 -0.16 21.94
CA GLN A 227 15.18 0.00 22.88
C GLN A 227 15.43 1.48 23.20
N ASP A 228 16.33 1.75 24.11
CA ASP A 228 16.89 3.07 24.39
C ASP A 228 15.83 4.13 24.79
N GLY A 229 14.75 3.70 25.45
CA GLY A 229 13.68 4.58 25.90
C GLY A 229 12.76 5.10 24.79
N ALA A 230 12.92 4.64 23.56
CA ALA A 230 11.97 4.92 22.48
C ALA A 230 10.61 4.28 22.77
N LEU A 231 9.55 4.86 22.24
CA LEU A 231 8.19 4.35 22.41
C LEU A 231 7.46 4.28 21.07
N LEU A 232 6.64 3.26 20.92
CA LEU A 232 5.75 3.06 19.79
C LEU A 232 4.54 3.97 19.89
N ARG A 233 4.07 4.45 18.75
CA ARG A 233 2.91 5.33 18.59
C ARG A 233 1.94 4.73 17.59
N TYR A 234 0.66 4.82 17.90
CA TYR A 234 -0.44 4.35 17.05
C TYR A 234 -1.32 5.54 16.70
N ALA A 235 -1.31 5.92 15.43
CA ALA A 235 -2.02 7.10 14.99
C ALA A 235 -2.54 6.96 13.57
N THR A 236 -3.61 7.65 13.24
CA THR A 236 -4.12 7.74 11.88
C THR A 236 -4.50 9.16 11.50
N ARG A 237 -4.50 9.40 10.19
CA ARG A 237 -5.03 10.61 9.56
C ARG A 237 -6.23 10.24 8.69
N PRO A 238 -7.05 11.23 8.30
CA PRO A 238 -8.17 10.99 7.38
C PRO A 238 -7.74 10.22 6.13
N ALA A 239 -8.46 9.14 5.82
CA ALA A 239 -8.19 8.24 4.69
C ALA A 239 -6.73 7.74 4.60
N ALA A 240 -6.01 7.62 5.73
CA ALA A 240 -4.60 7.23 5.79
C ALA A 240 -3.65 8.11 4.94
N THR A 241 -4.00 9.35 4.70
CA THR A 241 -3.17 10.30 3.96
C THR A 241 -1.90 10.69 4.73
N ASN A 242 -0.92 11.29 4.04
CA ASN A 242 0.24 11.88 4.72
C ASN A 242 -0.04 13.28 5.26
N PHE A 243 -1.24 13.84 5.01
CA PHE A 243 -1.66 15.18 5.32
C PHE A 243 -2.85 15.23 6.28
N GLY A 244 -3.13 16.39 6.81
CA GLY A 244 -4.20 16.62 7.77
C GLY A 244 -3.83 16.21 9.19
N PRO A 245 -4.76 16.40 10.14
CA PRO A 245 -4.53 16.12 11.56
C PRO A 245 -4.43 14.62 11.83
N ARG A 246 -3.68 14.27 12.88
CA ARG A 246 -3.80 12.97 13.51
C ARG A 246 -4.97 13.01 14.48
N VAL A 247 -6.13 12.51 14.04
CA VAL A 247 -7.35 12.59 14.85
C VAL A 247 -7.35 11.57 15.98
N LEU A 248 -7.05 10.31 15.65
CA LEU A 248 -6.75 9.28 16.65
C LEU A 248 -5.25 9.12 16.75
N ASP A 249 -4.72 9.31 17.96
CA ASP A 249 -3.30 9.33 18.21
C ASP A 249 -3.02 8.92 19.67
N SER A 250 -2.45 7.76 19.85
CA SER A 250 -2.10 7.26 21.19
C SER A 250 -1.00 8.05 21.87
N GLY A 251 -0.30 8.93 21.16
CA GLY A 251 1.01 9.39 21.58
C GLY A 251 2.05 8.25 21.54
N ALA A 252 3.24 8.53 22.01
CA ALA A 252 4.31 7.52 22.18
C ALA A 252 4.12 6.84 23.53
N ILE A 253 3.59 5.60 23.54
CA ILE A 253 3.08 4.96 24.77
C ILE A 253 3.62 3.56 25.06
N ALA A 254 4.09 2.82 24.05
CA ALA A 254 4.39 1.41 24.23
C ALA A 254 5.85 1.09 23.95
N SER A 255 6.46 0.26 24.80
CA SER A 255 7.81 -0.27 24.62
C SER A 255 7.83 -1.53 23.75
N GLN A 256 6.74 -2.29 23.75
CA GLN A 256 6.59 -3.53 23.00
C GLN A 256 5.19 -3.64 22.43
N ASP A 257 5.05 -4.34 21.30
CA ASP A 257 3.75 -4.77 20.79
C ASP A 257 3.80 -6.15 20.11
N MET A 258 2.62 -6.75 20.04
CA MET A 258 2.36 -7.94 19.24
C MET A 258 1.15 -7.67 18.34
N VAL A 259 1.27 -8.01 17.07
CA VAL A 259 0.16 -7.98 16.11
C VAL A 259 -0.09 -9.38 15.60
N PHE A 260 -1.33 -9.83 15.69
CA PHE A 260 -1.82 -11.01 15.00
C PHE A 260 -2.86 -10.61 13.96
N GLY A 261 -2.73 -11.13 12.74
CA GLY A 261 -3.59 -10.72 11.64
C GLY A 261 -4.06 -11.86 10.76
N PHE A 262 -5.22 -11.65 10.17
CA PHE A 262 -5.82 -12.47 9.12
C PHE A 262 -5.89 -11.68 7.82
N GLU A 263 -5.74 -12.36 6.71
CA GLU A 263 -5.90 -11.79 5.39
C GLU A 263 -6.68 -12.72 4.46
N GLY A 264 -7.46 -12.14 3.57
CA GLY A 264 -8.24 -12.86 2.57
C GLY A 264 -8.30 -12.13 1.24
N GLY A 265 -8.45 -12.89 0.16
CA GLY A 265 -8.60 -12.35 -1.18
C GLY A 265 -9.32 -13.29 -2.12
N VAL A 266 -10.22 -12.73 -2.91
CA VAL A 266 -10.94 -13.43 -3.99
C VAL A 266 -10.76 -12.67 -5.28
N VAL A 267 -10.40 -13.36 -6.35
CA VAL A 267 -10.51 -12.85 -7.72
C VAL A 267 -11.44 -13.77 -8.50
N LYS A 268 -12.50 -13.21 -9.06
CA LYS A 268 -13.46 -13.94 -9.89
C LYS A 268 -13.77 -13.13 -11.14
N GLY A 269 -13.14 -13.50 -12.26
CA GLY A 269 -13.24 -12.70 -13.48
C GLY A 269 -12.73 -11.30 -13.27
N SER A 270 -13.60 -10.30 -13.42
CA SER A 270 -13.29 -8.87 -13.23
C SER A 270 -13.47 -8.37 -11.80
N LEU A 271 -14.02 -9.19 -10.91
CA LEU A 271 -14.18 -8.85 -9.50
C LEU A 271 -12.92 -9.24 -8.72
N VAL A 272 -12.45 -8.33 -7.87
CA VAL A 272 -11.45 -8.59 -6.83
C VAL A 272 -11.97 -8.09 -5.50
N VAL A 273 -11.86 -8.91 -4.47
CA VAL A 273 -12.17 -8.54 -3.08
C VAL A 273 -10.97 -8.89 -2.23
N THR A 274 -10.54 -7.98 -1.37
CA THR A 274 -9.49 -8.22 -0.36
C THR A 274 -9.97 -7.72 1.00
N ALA A 275 -9.53 -8.40 2.05
CA ALA A 275 -9.82 -8.01 3.42
C ALA A 275 -8.65 -8.38 4.33
N GLU A 276 -8.40 -7.55 5.34
CA GLU A 276 -7.49 -7.88 6.43
C GLU A 276 -8.13 -7.46 7.76
N HIS A 277 -7.82 -8.23 8.81
CA HIS A 277 -8.15 -7.90 10.19
C HIS A 277 -6.90 -8.09 11.04
N ASN A 278 -6.56 -7.09 11.86
CA ASN A 278 -5.39 -7.11 12.73
C ASN A 278 -5.80 -6.76 14.16
N MET A 279 -5.29 -7.53 15.11
CA MET A 279 -5.37 -7.30 16.55
C MET A 279 -3.96 -6.99 17.05
N LEU A 280 -3.83 -5.93 17.83
CA LEU A 280 -2.58 -5.48 18.41
C LEU A 280 -2.73 -5.43 19.92
N TRP A 281 -1.73 -5.95 20.62
CA TRP A 281 -1.54 -5.81 22.07
C TRP A 281 -0.23 -5.06 22.28
N ALA A 282 -0.25 -4.06 23.15
CA ALA A 282 0.87 -3.18 23.42
C ALA A 282 1.12 -3.03 24.92
N ASP A 283 2.37 -3.13 25.34
CA ASP A 283 2.77 -2.93 26.72
C ASP A 283 3.10 -1.46 26.95
N THR A 284 2.33 -0.83 27.84
CA THR A 284 2.45 0.56 28.24
C THR A 284 2.75 0.69 29.73
N PRO A 285 3.23 1.84 30.23
CA PRO A 285 3.38 2.08 31.65
C PRO A 285 2.09 1.94 32.46
N ALA A 286 0.92 2.12 31.81
CA ALA A 286 -0.40 1.95 32.42
C ALA A 286 -0.92 0.50 32.36
N GLY A 287 -0.13 -0.43 31.87
CA GLY A 287 -0.49 -1.84 31.64
C GLY A 287 -0.68 -2.16 30.16
N SER A 288 -1.01 -3.41 29.87
CA SER A 288 -1.22 -3.85 28.48
C SER A 288 -2.52 -3.29 27.91
N THR A 289 -2.48 -2.68 26.75
CA THR A 289 -3.64 -2.15 25.99
C THR A 289 -3.83 -2.91 24.69
N SER A 290 -5.02 -2.81 24.09
CA SER A 290 -5.32 -3.46 22.81
C SER A 290 -5.93 -2.50 21.81
N LEU A 291 -5.58 -2.70 20.55
CA LEU A 291 -6.12 -2.01 19.39
C LEU A 291 -6.47 -3.05 18.32
N GLN A 292 -7.47 -2.78 17.54
CA GLN A 292 -7.82 -3.66 16.41
C GLN A 292 -8.30 -2.87 15.22
N GLY A 293 -8.21 -3.46 14.04
CA GLY A 293 -8.77 -2.85 12.86
C GLY A 293 -8.94 -3.83 11.71
N SER A 294 -9.79 -3.43 10.79
CA SER A 294 -10.16 -4.22 9.62
C SER A 294 -10.33 -3.33 8.40
N TYR A 295 -10.15 -3.89 7.24
CA TYR A 295 -10.73 -3.35 6.02
C TYR A 295 -11.30 -4.48 5.15
N ILE A 296 -12.23 -4.08 4.29
CA ILE A 296 -12.67 -4.83 3.13
C ILE A 296 -12.67 -3.90 1.91
N GLU A 297 -11.99 -4.33 0.83
CA GLU A 297 -11.92 -3.60 -0.44
C GLU A 297 -12.47 -4.48 -1.55
N ALA A 298 -13.37 -3.93 -2.37
CA ALA A 298 -13.89 -4.57 -3.57
C ALA A 298 -13.59 -3.70 -4.79
N GLY A 299 -13.06 -4.29 -5.84
CA GLY A 299 -12.81 -3.67 -7.13
C GLY A 299 -13.44 -4.46 -8.27
N TYR A 300 -14.08 -3.76 -9.20
CA TYR A 300 -14.68 -4.37 -10.37
C TYR A 300 -14.19 -3.69 -11.66
N PHE A 301 -13.55 -4.46 -12.54
CA PHE A 301 -13.04 -3.97 -13.81
C PHE A 301 -14.15 -3.92 -14.86
N LEU A 302 -14.57 -2.71 -15.22
CA LEU A 302 -15.60 -2.45 -16.24
C LEU A 302 -15.17 -2.89 -17.64
N THR A 303 -13.88 -2.91 -17.88
CA THR A 303 -13.25 -3.23 -19.17
C THR A 303 -12.85 -4.69 -19.32
N GLY A 304 -13.14 -5.51 -18.28
CA GLY A 304 -13.02 -6.97 -18.37
C GLY A 304 -11.73 -7.56 -17.81
N GLU A 305 -10.77 -6.75 -17.34
CA GLU A 305 -9.52 -7.22 -16.77
C GLU A 305 -9.72 -8.06 -15.50
N SER A 306 -8.68 -8.77 -15.11
CA SER A 306 -8.60 -9.51 -13.86
C SER A 306 -7.29 -9.18 -13.13
N ARG A 307 -7.32 -9.20 -11.80
CA ARG A 307 -6.10 -9.07 -10.98
C ARG A 307 -5.28 -10.36 -11.08
N ARG A 308 -4.01 -10.20 -11.40
CA ARG A 308 -3.05 -11.31 -11.33
C ARG A 308 -2.60 -11.53 -9.90
N TYR A 309 -2.42 -12.77 -9.54
CA TYR A 309 -1.94 -13.20 -8.22
C TYR A 309 -0.75 -14.14 -8.38
N ARG A 310 0.18 -14.08 -7.44
CA ARG A 310 1.34 -14.97 -7.37
C ARG A 310 1.30 -15.73 -6.05
N ALA A 311 0.90 -16.99 -6.08
CA ALA A 311 0.73 -17.83 -4.89
C ALA A 311 2.05 -18.03 -4.12
N SER A 312 3.17 -18.25 -4.81
CA SER A 312 4.50 -18.41 -4.19
C SER A 312 5.00 -17.21 -3.39
N THR A 313 4.30 -16.06 -3.46
CA THR A 313 4.63 -14.84 -2.69
C THR A 313 3.40 -14.24 -2.01
N GLY A 314 2.19 -14.80 -2.26
CA GLY A 314 0.95 -14.30 -1.70
C GLY A 314 0.65 -12.85 -2.08
N VAL A 315 0.89 -12.44 -3.36
CA VAL A 315 0.87 -11.03 -3.77
C VAL A 315 -0.06 -10.81 -4.96
N LEU A 316 -0.90 -9.77 -4.86
CA LEU A 316 -1.64 -9.23 -5.99
C LEU A 316 -0.73 -8.31 -6.83
N SER A 317 -0.69 -8.56 -8.14
CA SER A 317 0.19 -7.83 -9.06
C SER A 317 -0.52 -6.63 -9.70
N GLN A 318 0.25 -5.79 -10.39
CA GLN A 318 -0.28 -4.69 -11.20
C GLN A 318 -1.19 -5.21 -12.30
N VAL A 319 -2.23 -4.45 -12.60
CA VAL A 319 -3.15 -4.73 -13.71
C VAL A 319 -2.48 -4.32 -15.02
N ARG A 320 -2.70 -5.13 -16.05
CA ARG A 320 -2.36 -4.80 -17.44
C ARG A 320 -3.66 -4.67 -18.23
N PRO A 321 -3.84 -3.59 -18.99
CA PRO A 321 -4.99 -3.45 -19.88
C PRO A 321 -5.06 -4.61 -20.88
N MET A 322 -6.24 -5.15 -21.10
CA MET A 322 -6.49 -6.13 -22.17
C MET A 322 -6.29 -5.48 -23.55
N ARG A 323 -6.68 -4.20 -23.66
CA ARG A 323 -6.46 -3.35 -24.83
C ARG A 323 -6.16 -1.93 -24.36
N SER A 324 -4.92 -1.50 -24.56
CA SER A 324 -4.45 -0.18 -24.15
C SER A 324 -5.05 0.94 -25.02
N VAL A 325 -4.94 2.19 -24.55
CA VAL A 325 -5.36 3.36 -25.37
C VAL A 325 -4.50 3.51 -26.63
N GLN A 326 -3.25 3.07 -26.61
CA GLN A 326 -2.36 3.06 -27.78
C GLN A 326 -2.81 2.06 -28.85
N GLU A 327 -3.56 1.05 -28.46
CA GLU A 327 -4.16 0.03 -29.33
C GLU A 327 -5.62 0.36 -29.69
N GLY A 328 -6.08 1.60 -29.40
CA GLY A 328 -7.46 2.05 -29.63
C GLY A 328 -8.47 1.49 -28.64
N GLY A 329 -8.02 0.97 -27.48
CA GLY A 329 -8.88 0.56 -26.36
C GLY A 329 -9.12 1.70 -25.37
N LEU A 330 -9.80 1.36 -24.25
CA LEU A 330 -10.05 2.28 -23.14
C LEU A 330 -8.99 2.17 -22.04
N GLY A 331 -8.07 1.20 -22.14
CA GLY A 331 -7.27 0.80 -21.00
C GLY A 331 -8.09 0.01 -19.99
N ALA A 332 -7.55 -0.23 -18.81
CA ALA A 332 -8.24 -0.94 -17.71
C ALA A 332 -8.90 0.07 -16.77
N ILE A 333 -10.23 -0.02 -16.59
CA ILE A 333 -11.02 0.86 -15.72
C ILE A 333 -11.67 0.01 -14.63
N ALA A 334 -11.41 0.35 -13.36
CA ALA A 334 -12.05 -0.31 -12.23
C ALA A 334 -12.80 0.68 -11.34
N LEU A 335 -14.00 0.29 -10.90
CA LEU A 335 -14.69 0.91 -9.77
C LEU A 335 -14.23 0.23 -8.49
N VAL A 336 -14.02 1.00 -7.44
CA VAL A 336 -13.47 0.50 -6.16
C VAL A 336 -14.27 1.06 -5.00
N ALA A 337 -14.56 0.19 -4.03
CA ALA A 337 -15.12 0.58 -2.74
C ALA A 337 -14.33 -0.06 -1.62
N ARG A 338 -14.02 0.68 -0.55
CA ARG A 338 -13.38 0.16 0.65
C ARG A 338 -14.06 0.70 1.90
N TYR A 339 -14.29 -0.21 2.84
CA TYR A 339 -14.69 0.13 4.19
C TYR A 339 -13.57 -0.23 5.14
N ASP A 340 -13.15 0.74 5.96
CA ASP A 340 -12.15 0.62 7.00
C ASP A 340 -12.79 0.81 8.38
N ARG A 341 -12.33 0.05 9.36
CA ARG A 341 -12.63 0.26 10.78
C ARG A 341 -11.34 0.14 11.59
N LEU A 342 -11.09 1.12 12.44
CA LEU A 342 -10.03 1.08 13.46
C LEU A 342 -10.65 1.34 14.83
N ASP A 343 -10.34 0.48 15.78
CA ASP A 343 -10.82 0.53 17.15
C ASP A 343 -9.62 0.68 18.11
N GLN A 344 -9.54 1.83 18.76
CA GLN A 344 -8.60 2.20 19.80
C GLN A 344 -9.37 2.60 21.08
N SER A 345 -10.52 1.98 21.34
CA SER A 345 -11.42 2.36 22.44
C SER A 345 -11.03 1.79 23.81
N ASP A 346 -9.87 1.13 23.93
CA ASP A 346 -9.40 0.60 25.22
C ASP A 346 -9.32 1.75 26.25
N PRO A 347 -10.03 1.63 27.41
CA PRO A 347 -10.05 2.68 28.43
C PRO A 347 -8.66 3.07 28.98
N ARG A 348 -7.68 2.17 28.88
CA ARG A 348 -6.28 2.45 29.29
C ARG A 348 -5.58 3.48 28.41
N LEU A 349 -6.10 3.76 27.23
CA LEU A 349 -5.65 4.87 26.38
C LEU A 349 -6.15 6.24 26.88
N GLY A 350 -7.13 6.27 27.82
CA GLY A 350 -7.66 7.50 28.41
C GLY A 350 -8.18 8.46 27.34
N VAL A 351 -7.67 9.66 27.32
CA VAL A 351 -8.04 10.71 26.34
C VAL A 351 -7.66 10.40 24.89
N HIS A 352 -6.84 9.37 24.67
CA HIS A 352 -6.45 8.88 23.35
C HIS A 352 -7.33 7.75 22.82
N ALA A 353 -8.29 7.29 23.62
CA ALA A 353 -9.25 6.25 23.23
C ALA A 353 -10.19 6.77 22.15
N GLY A 354 -10.52 5.93 21.17
CA GLY A 354 -11.47 6.29 20.11
C GLY A 354 -11.55 5.29 18.98
N ASN A 355 -12.47 5.57 18.06
CA ASN A 355 -12.76 4.73 16.90
C ASN A 355 -12.80 5.57 15.63
N VAL A 356 -12.52 4.95 14.50
CA VAL A 356 -12.82 5.52 13.18
C VAL A 356 -13.40 4.45 12.26
N ASN A 357 -14.45 4.84 11.54
CA ASN A 357 -15.00 4.10 10.42
C ASN A 357 -14.86 4.97 9.17
N ALA A 358 -14.36 4.40 8.07
CA ALA A 358 -14.21 5.15 6.83
C ALA A 358 -14.78 4.38 5.64
N LEU A 359 -15.49 5.07 4.77
CA LEU A 359 -15.93 4.58 3.47
C LEU A 359 -15.18 5.35 2.39
N THR A 360 -14.52 4.62 1.50
CA THR A 360 -13.81 5.19 0.35
C THR A 360 -14.36 4.60 -0.94
N LEU A 361 -14.74 5.47 -1.87
CA LEU A 361 -15.16 5.11 -3.21
C LEU A 361 -14.19 5.71 -4.22
N GLY A 362 -13.85 4.97 -5.27
CA GLY A 362 -12.87 5.45 -6.25
C GLY A 362 -12.94 4.79 -7.61
N VAL A 363 -12.18 5.38 -8.51
CA VAL A 363 -11.95 4.88 -9.86
C VAL A 363 -10.45 4.74 -10.07
N SER A 364 -10.03 3.61 -10.59
CA SER A 364 -8.66 3.36 -11.03
C SER A 364 -8.65 3.16 -12.54
N TRP A 365 -7.81 3.92 -13.25
CA TRP A 365 -7.64 3.84 -14.69
C TRP A 365 -6.18 3.58 -15.06
N VAL A 366 -5.94 2.51 -15.80
CA VAL A 366 -4.63 2.13 -16.34
C VAL A 366 -4.72 2.21 -17.88
N PRO A 367 -4.42 3.39 -18.47
CA PRO A 367 -4.49 3.56 -19.92
C PRO A 367 -3.49 2.70 -20.68
N ILE A 368 -2.29 2.57 -20.13
CA ILE A 368 -1.19 1.72 -20.63
C ILE A 368 -0.48 1.05 -19.45
N GLU A 369 0.29 0.00 -19.68
CA GLU A 369 0.85 -0.88 -18.63
C GLU A 369 1.58 -0.14 -17.50
N HIS A 370 2.25 0.98 -17.79
CA HIS A 370 3.12 1.66 -16.82
C HIS A 370 2.50 2.93 -16.22
N VAL A 371 1.36 3.38 -16.73
CA VAL A 371 0.68 4.60 -16.30
C VAL A 371 -0.61 4.26 -15.57
N THR A 372 -0.84 4.89 -14.43
CA THR A 372 -2.08 4.71 -13.67
C THR A 372 -2.56 6.04 -13.15
N PHE A 373 -3.86 6.29 -13.29
CA PHE A 373 -4.57 7.39 -12.65
C PHE A 373 -5.59 6.82 -11.66
N ARG A 374 -5.74 7.47 -10.51
CA ARG A 374 -6.74 7.11 -9.50
C ARG A 374 -7.39 8.37 -8.97
N VAL A 375 -8.70 8.30 -8.77
CA VAL A 375 -9.46 9.34 -8.06
C VAL A 375 -10.32 8.63 -7.03
N ALA A 376 -10.37 9.16 -5.82
CA ALA A 376 -11.20 8.61 -4.76
C ALA A 376 -11.75 9.70 -3.85
N ALA A 377 -12.92 9.44 -3.27
CA ALA A 377 -13.51 10.22 -2.19
C ALA A 377 -13.67 9.32 -0.96
N SER A 378 -13.32 9.84 0.20
CA SER A 378 -13.43 9.13 1.48
C SER A 378 -14.15 9.99 2.50
N GLU A 379 -15.07 9.36 3.25
CA GLU A 379 -15.64 9.90 4.46
C GLU A 379 -15.15 9.06 5.64
N SER A 380 -14.58 9.72 6.65
CA SER A 380 -14.10 9.09 7.88
C SER A 380 -14.85 9.68 9.07
N ARG A 381 -15.57 8.83 9.83
CA ARG A 381 -16.32 9.20 11.04
C ARG A 381 -15.54 8.78 12.26
N TYR A 382 -15.25 9.73 13.12
CA TYR A 382 -14.47 9.57 14.34
C TYR A 382 -15.36 9.65 15.57
N THR A 383 -15.05 8.82 16.57
CA THR A 383 -15.61 8.88 17.91
C THR A 383 -14.48 8.72 18.90
N GLY A 384 -14.22 9.72 19.72
CA GLY A 384 -13.10 9.72 20.67
C GLY A 384 -13.54 10.10 22.07
N ALA A 385 -12.62 10.00 23.02
CA ALA A 385 -12.86 10.35 24.42
C ALA A 385 -13.03 11.86 24.63
N LEU A 386 -12.43 12.69 23.79
CA LEU A 386 -12.56 14.14 23.82
C LEU A 386 -13.53 14.64 22.74
N PRO A 387 -14.33 15.71 23.01
CA PRO A 387 -15.21 16.29 22.00
C PRO A 387 -14.52 16.62 20.68
N ALA A 388 -13.33 17.20 20.74
CA ALA A 388 -12.51 17.53 19.56
C ALA A 388 -12.06 16.30 18.71
N GLN A 389 -12.33 15.08 19.16
CA GLN A 389 -12.06 13.84 18.43
C GLN A 389 -13.33 13.25 17.79
N ASN A 390 -14.51 13.87 18.03
CA ASN A 390 -15.78 13.44 17.45
C ASN A 390 -16.05 14.29 16.22
N GLY A 391 -16.45 13.65 15.14
CA GLY A 391 -16.78 14.37 13.92
C GLY A 391 -16.48 13.60 12.64
N VAL A 392 -16.45 14.32 11.55
CA VAL A 392 -16.31 13.76 10.21
C VAL A 392 -15.16 14.43 9.47
N ALA A 393 -14.41 13.64 8.74
CA ALA A 393 -13.44 14.14 7.78
C ALA A 393 -13.78 13.63 6.38
N HIS A 394 -13.78 14.52 5.40
CA HIS A 394 -13.92 14.19 3.99
C HIS A 394 -12.58 14.40 3.29
N VAL A 395 -12.21 13.46 2.42
CA VAL A 395 -10.98 13.54 1.64
C VAL A 395 -11.29 13.22 0.19
N ILE A 396 -10.95 14.15 -0.70
CA ILE A 396 -10.86 13.89 -2.14
C ILE A 396 -9.40 13.71 -2.47
N MET A 397 -9.06 12.64 -3.16
CA MET A 397 -7.68 12.33 -3.56
C MET A 397 -7.61 11.98 -5.03
N SER A 398 -6.54 12.43 -5.67
CA SER A 398 -6.17 11.96 -6.99
C SER A 398 -4.69 11.62 -7.05
N ARG A 399 -4.34 10.66 -7.88
CA ARG A 399 -2.97 10.18 -8.10
C ARG A 399 -2.68 10.00 -9.57
N ALA A 400 -1.56 10.56 -10.02
CA ALA A 400 -0.93 10.22 -11.28
C ALA A 400 0.34 9.41 -10.99
N GLN A 401 0.53 8.29 -11.68
CA GLN A 401 1.62 7.37 -11.43
C GLN A 401 2.22 6.82 -12.71
N LEU A 402 3.56 6.84 -12.77
CA LEU A 402 4.38 6.09 -13.72
C LEU A 402 5.19 5.05 -12.93
N ALA A 403 5.18 3.77 -13.36
CA ALA A 403 5.96 2.73 -12.66
C ALA A 403 6.35 1.58 -13.60
N PHE A 404 7.63 1.23 -13.62
CA PHE A 404 8.16 0.08 -14.35
C PHE A 404 9.33 -0.60 -13.64
#